data_15305342907189f3b8a68c30696ee30c
#
_entry.id   15305342907189f3b8a68c30696ee30c
#
_cell.length_a   1.000
_cell.length_b   1.000
_cell.length_c   1.000
_cell.angle_alpha   90.00
_cell.angle_beta   90.00
_cell.angle_gamma   90.00
#
_symmetry.space_group_name_H-M   'P 1'
#
loop_
_entity.id
_entity.type
_entity.pdbx_description
1 polymer ?
#
loop_
_entity_poly.entity_id
_entity_poly.type
_entity_poly.pdbx_seq_one_letter_code
_entity_poly.pdbx_strand_id
1 'polypeptide(L)'
;MSVFPSAESGDRAERALRRAPQGDRDWLLRCYVLRGTDVLAGSVITYAVPLLVLALTHSVVWTGLAFLLEWVPRLAAVVLGGPLVDRHSPQTAVLATSLVRGAAAVLTLVGVSLGAGLPVVLGFGVVAGMLAEGSFLAVESLGAEASRRAGAQAHRVQSRFTAIDQSAALLGPLVGGALLLAGPALLLATVAILSTVTITMALVMSTQRVRLRLVADTGRERARDALAGGLDGVLRTPALAWLVGTLAAANFASGILQVSTPITITEDLHHSTAATGLVWSVAAGTSLLAVLASKSAIDRFGLFPVILASSVVTCTAAAAAAFAPSLLTYTAAVATLMAAEGAATVALRTARARLIPARRFAATLSVCVLLVLVPLPLAGLLVAAVPAANVRALLFASALAVAVATTVCLIGLHRHRHAYENPVAEPAAQEKALRAEAS
;
A
#
# COMPACT_ATOMS: atom_id res chain seq x y z
N MET A 1 -4.87 -2.40 -37.67
CA MET A 1 -5.89 -1.34 -37.57
C MET A 1 -5.67 -0.60 -36.25
N SER A 2 -5.27 0.66 -36.34
CA SER A 2 -4.82 1.51 -35.23
C SER A 2 -6.01 1.93 -34.34
N VAL A 3 -6.02 1.51 -33.10
CA VAL A 3 -6.92 2.04 -32.06
C VAL A 3 -6.07 2.87 -31.08
N PHE A 4 -5.50 3.96 -31.57
CA PHE A 4 -5.14 5.08 -30.69
C PHE A 4 -6.36 6.00 -30.63
N PRO A 5 -6.86 6.37 -29.43
CA PRO A 5 -7.88 7.39 -29.32
C PRO A 5 -7.31 8.69 -29.88
N SER A 6 -7.98 9.25 -30.88
CA SER A 6 -7.58 10.49 -31.56
C SER A 6 -7.39 11.63 -30.58
N ALA A 7 -6.45 12.53 -30.84
CA ALA A 7 -6.19 13.76 -30.06
C ALA A 7 -7.47 14.58 -29.79
N GLU A 8 -8.47 14.48 -30.67
CA GLU A 8 -9.79 15.08 -30.49
C GLU A 8 -10.58 14.57 -29.28
N SER A 9 -10.38 13.32 -28.83
CA SER A 9 -11.04 12.80 -27.65
C SER A 9 -10.47 13.41 -26.36
N GLY A 10 -9.18 13.74 -26.37
CA GLY A 10 -8.49 14.46 -25.31
C GLY A 10 -9.02 15.88 -25.12
N ASP A 11 -9.14 16.62 -26.21
CA ASP A 11 -9.54 18.02 -26.24
C ASP A 11 -11.04 18.22 -25.90
N ARG A 12 -11.92 17.31 -26.33
CA ARG A 12 -13.35 17.32 -25.94
C ARG A 12 -13.54 17.09 -24.45
N ALA A 13 -12.74 16.22 -23.85
CA ALA A 13 -12.85 15.91 -22.45
C ALA A 13 -12.23 16.98 -21.55
N GLU A 14 -11.21 17.69 -22.03
CA GLU A 14 -10.68 18.86 -21.33
C GLU A 14 -11.66 20.03 -21.37
N ARG A 15 -12.36 20.23 -22.48
CA ARG A 15 -13.46 21.20 -22.61
C ARG A 15 -14.67 20.84 -21.74
N ALA A 16 -14.96 19.54 -21.52
CA ALA A 16 -16.04 19.11 -20.62
C ALA A 16 -15.69 19.35 -19.14
N LEU A 17 -14.41 19.17 -18.75
CA LEU A 17 -13.93 19.55 -17.40
C LEU A 17 -13.99 21.07 -17.17
N ARG A 18 -13.72 21.86 -18.22
CA ARG A 18 -13.87 23.34 -18.18
C ARG A 18 -15.33 23.77 -18.07
N ARG A 19 -16.30 22.93 -18.43
CA ARG A 19 -17.74 23.18 -18.36
C ARG A 19 -18.41 22.67 -17.07
N ALA A 20 -17.68 21.91 -16.21
CA ALA A 20 -18.19 21.52 -14.91
C ALA A 20 -18.46 22.77 -14.05
N PRO A 21 -19.51 22.80 -13.23
CA PRO A 21 -19.75 23.88 -12.29
C PRO A 21 -18.48 24.16 -11.46
N GLN A 22 -18.16 25.43 -11.28
CA GLN A 22 -16.91 25.87 -10.62
C GLN A 22 -16.74 25.21 -9.25
N GLY A 23 -17.84 25.01 -8.52
CA GLY A 23 -17.85 24.32 -7.22
C GLY A 23 -17.39 22.86 -7.26
N ASP A 24 -17.67 22.11 -8.32
CA ASP A 24 -17.24 20.71 -8.46
C ASP A 24 -15.73 20.61 -8.77
N ARG A 25 -15.19 21.56 -9.52
CA ARG A 25 -13.75 21.63 -9.82
C ARG A 25 -12.95 21.95 -8.56
N ASP A 26 -13.41 22.93 -7.79
CA ASP A 26 -12.76 23.33 -6.53
C ASP A 26 -12.82 22.19 -5.51
N TRP A 27 -13.92 21.46 -5.44
CA TRP A 27 -14.08 20.31 -4.57
C TRP A 27 -13.12 19.17 -4.98
N LEU A 28 -13.00 18.84 -6.27
CA LEU A 28 -12.08 17.85 -6.77
C LEU A 28 -10.61 18.23 -6.51
N LEU A 29 -10.25 19.50 -6.69
CA LEU A 29 -8.90 19.98 -6.37
C LEU A 29 -8.57 19.78 -4.89
N ARG A 30 -9.52 20.09 -4.01
CA ARG A 30 -9.37 19.85 -2.56
C ARG A 30 -9.20 18.37 -2.24
N CYS A 31 -9.93 17.47 -2.92
CA CYS A 31 -9.73 16.02 -2.80
C CYS A 31 -8.30 15.61 -3.19
N TYR A 32 -7.75 16.15 -4.28
CA TYR A 32 -6.38 15.84 -4.72
C TYR A 32 -5.33 16.35 -3.72
N VAL A 33 -5.49 17.58 -3.21
CA VAL A 33 -4.58 18.13 -2.21
C VAL A 33 -4.65 17.33 -0.92
N LEU A 34 -5.85 17.02 -0.42
CA LEU A 34 -6.06 16.21 0.78
C LEU A 34 -5.41 14.84 0.64
N ARG A 35 -5.66 14.14 -0.49
CA ARG A 35 -5.04 12.83 -0.74
C ARG A 35 -3.52 12.95 -0.81
N GLY A 36 -3.00 13.92 -1.55
CA GLY A 36 -1.55 14.10 -1.70
C GLY A 36 -0.83 14.34 -0.38
N THR A 37 -1.36 15.22 0.47
CA THR A 37 -0.77 15.50 1.79
C THR A 37 -0.91 14.35 2.77
N ASP A 38 -2.04 13.64 2.75
CA ASP A 38 -2.28 12.48 3.61
C ASP A 38 -1.37 11.31 3.26
N VAL A 39 -1.33 10.92 1.98
CA VAL A 39 -0.52 9.79 1.51
C VAL A 39 0.97 10.09 1.62
N LEU A 40 1.39 11.35 1.34
CA LEU A 40 2.79 11.76 1.51
C LEU A 40 3.21 11.70 2.99
N ALA A 41 2.39 12.20 3.90
CA ALA A 41 2.67 12.11 5.34
C ALA A 41 2.80 10.64 5.78
N GLY A 42 1.88 9.77 5.35
CA GLY A 42 1.93 8.33 5.63
C GLY A 42 3.20 7.68 5.07
N SER A 43 3.55 7.99 3.81
CA SER A 43 4.75 7.46 3.16
C SER A 43 6.04 7.91 3.86
N VAL A 44 6.14 9.18 4.24
CA VAL A 44 7.28 9.70 5.03
C VAL A 44 7.40 8.95 6.36
N ILE A 45 6.32 8.77 7.09
CA ILE A 45 6.32 8.10 8.41
C ILE A 45 6.79 6.67 8.30
N THR A 46 6.21 5.88 7.38
CA THR A 46 6.49 4.45 7.22
C THR A 46 7.99 4.17 7.00
N TYR A 47 8.69 5.06 6.27
CA TYR A 47 10.12 4.89 6.03
C TYR A 47 10.99 5.58 7.10
N ALA A 48 10.50 6.68 7.67
CA ALA A 48 11.29 7.49 8.59
C ALA A 48 11.30 6.94 10.03
N VAL A 49 10.25 6.28 10.50
CA VAL A 49 10.19 5.78 11.89
C VAL A 49 11.27 4.74 12.17
N PRO A 50 11.48 3.68 11.38
CA PRO A 50 12.58 2.75 11.59
C PRO A 50 13.96 3.41 11.49
N LEU A 51 14.14 4.34 10.54
CA LEU A 51 15.37 5.12 10.39
C LEU A 51 15.65 6.01 11.61
N LEU A 52 14.63 6.67 12.13
CA LEU A 52 14.74 7.53 13.32
C LEU A 52 15.13 6.71 14.56
N VAL A 53 14.51 5.52 14.73
CA VAL A 53 14.86 4.62 15.82
C VAL A 53 16.28 4.12 15.68
N LEU A 54 16.74 3.74 14.48
CA LEU A 54 18.10 3.34 14.23
C LEU A 54 19.10 4.47 14.53
N ALA A 55 18.81 5.70 14.10
CA ALA A 55 19.64 6.89 14.35
C ALA A 55 19.75 7.25 15.83
N LEU A 56 18.70 7.00 16.63
CA LEU A 56 18.70 7.27 18.07
C LEU A 56 19.36 6.16 18.90
N THR A 57 19.28 4.92 18.45
CA THR A 57 19.67 3.76 19.28
C THR A 57 20.87 2.98 18.76
N HIS A 58 21.23 3.14 17.50
CA HIS A 58 22.19 2.30 16.79
C HIS A 58 21.95 0.79 17.01
N SER A 59 20.67 0.39 17.15
CA SER A 59 20.27 -0.96 17.54
C SER A 59 19.31 -1.57 16.52
N VAL A 60 19.75 -2.70 15.95
CA VAL A 60 18.93 -3.54 15.05
C VAL A 60 17.66 -4.04 15.75
N VAL A 61 17.80 -4.41 17.04
CA VAL A 61 16.68 -4.90 17.86
C VAL A 61 15.58 -3.84 17.93
N TRP A 62 15.92 -2.61 18.30
CA TRP A 62 14.94 -1.53 18.41
C TRP A 62 14.37 -1.12 17.07
N THR A 63 15.15 -1.19 15.99
CA THR A 63 14.68 -0.92 14.63
C THR A 63 13.63 -1.95 14.18
N GLY A 64 13.91 -3.23 14.41
CA GLY A 64 12.97 -4.32 14.12
C GLY A 64 11.69 -4.24 14.97
N LEU A 65 11.84 -3.93 16.28
CA LEU A 65 10.70 -3.72 17.16
C LEU A 65 9.85 -2.51 16.77
N ALA A 66 10.48 -1.41 16.32
CA ALA A 66 9.75 -0.24 15.82
C ALA A 66 8.88 -0.61 14.62
N PHE A 67 9.41 -1.37 13.69
CA PHE A 67 8.65 -1.87 12.55
C PHE A 67 7.51 -2.80 12.97
N LEU A 68 7.78 -3.73 13.88
CA LEU A 68 6.75 -4.60 14.46
C LEU A 68 5.61 -3.79 15.11
N LEU A 69 5.98 -2.80 15.93
CA LEU A 69 5.04 -1.93 16.65
C LEU A 69 4.24 -1.02 15.72
N GLU A 70 4.73 -0.70 14.55
CA GLU A 70 3.99 0.01 13.51
C GLU A 70 2.98 -0.93 12.81
N TRP A 71 3.40 -2.14 12.43
CA TRP A 71 2.60 -3.03 11.61
C TRP A 71 1.55 -3.84 12.36
N VAL A 72 1.79 -4.24 13.62
CA VAL A 72 0.79 -4.99 14.42
C VAL A 72 -0.49 -4.17 14.65
N PRO A 73 -0.42 -2.90 15.10
CA PRO A 73 -1.60 -2.06 15.22
C PRO A 73 -2.30 -1.79 13.88
N ARG A 74 -1.53 -1.70 12.79
CA ARG A 74 -2.06 -1.54 11.43
C ARG A 74 -2.94 -2.73 11.04
N LEU A 75 -2.52 -3.97 11.32
CA LEU A 75 -3.35 -5.16 11.09
C LEU A 75 -4.65 -5.12 11.91
N ALA A 76 -4.58 -4.72 13.17
CA ALA A 76 -5.78 -4.54 13.99
C ALA A 76 -6.72 -3.48 13.41
N ALA A 77 -6.17 -2.38 12.88
CA ALA A 77 -6.94 -1.32 12.25
C ALA A 77 -7.64 -1.76 10.95
N VAL A 78 -7.07 -2.67 10.17
CA VAL A 78 -7.75 -3.27 9.00
C VAL A 78 -9.03 -4.00 9.41
N VAL A 79 -8.97 -4.75 10.52
CA VAL A 79 -10.12 -5.53 11.01
C VAL A 79 -11.18 -4.66 11.66
N LEU A 80 -10.76 -3.65 12.43
CA LEU A 80 -11.64 -2.81 13.24
C LEU A 80 -12.09 -1.53 12.51
N GLY A 81 -11.30 -1.07 11.54
CA GLY A 81 -11.46 0.24 10.90
C GLY A 81 -12.64 0.30 9.94
N GLY A 82 -12.96 -0.77 9.21
CA GLY A 82 -14.07 -0.80 8.27
C GLY A 82 -15.39 -0.35 8.90
N PRO A 83 -15.87 -1.01 9.97
CA PRO A 83 -17.11 -0.61 10.64
C PRO A 83 -17.06 0.80 11.26
N LEU A 84 -15.87 1.30 11.59
CA LEU A 84 -15.70 2.64 12.17
C LEU A 84 -15.82 3.73 11.09
N VAL A 85 -15.21 3.50 9.93
CA VAL A 85 -15.29 4.42 8.77
C VAL A 85 -16.70 4.44 8.20
N ASP A 86 -17.41 3.30 8.16
CA ASP A 86 -18.77 3.21 7.64
C ASP A 86 -19.81 3.99 8.47
N ARG A 87 -19.52 4.24 9.76
CA ARG A 87 -20.41 5.02 10.65
C ARG A 87 -20.27 6.53 10.46
N HIS A 88 -19.20 7.01 9.87
CA HIS A 88 -18.88 8.42 9.74
C HIS A 88 -18.70 8.80 8.27
N SER A 89 -18.79 10.09 7.95
CA SER A 89 -18.45 10.53 6.60
C SER A 89 -16.93 10.34 6.35
N PRO A 90 -16.52 10.03 5.12
CA PRO A 90 -15.09 9.91 4.78
C PRO A 90 -14.28 11.14 5.20
N GLN A 91 -14.85 12.35 5.05
CA GLN A 91 -14.21 13.60 5.46
C GLN A 91 -13.97 13.65 6.97
N THR A 92 -14.95 13.23 7.77
CA THR A 92 -14.83 13.19 9.24
C THR A 92 -13.78 12.17 9.68
N ALA A 93 -13.72 11.02 9.01
CA ALA A 93 -12.71 10.00 9.30
C ALA A 93 -11.29 10.50 8.98
N VAL A 94 -11.08 11.13 7.81
CA VAL A 94 -9.78 11.75 7.45
C VAL A 94 -9.43 12.86 8.43
N LEU A 95 -10.39 13.70 8.81
CA LEU A 95 -10.17 14.76 9.80
C LEU A 95 -9.69 14.18 11.14
N ALA A 96 -10.37 13.18 11.66
CA ALA A 96 -10.03 12.56 12.94
C ALA A 96 -8.65 11.89 12.90
N THR A 97 -8.36 11.10 11.87
CA THR A 97 -7.05 10.43 11.72
C THR A 97 -5.91 11.45 11.57
N SER A 98 -6.11 12.52 10.81
CA SER A 98 -5.11 13.57 10.62
C SER A 98 -4.89 14.42 11.86
N LEU A 99 -5.94 14.72 12.65
CA LEU A 99 -5.83 15.41 13.94
C LEU A 99 -4.98 14.59 14.92
N VAL A 100 -5.28 13.31 15.07
CA VAL A 100 -4.53 12.43 15.99
C VAL A 100 -3.07 12.28 15.51
N ARG A 101 -2.84 12.09 14.20
CA ARG A 101 -1.50 12.01 13.62
C ARG A 101 -0.70 13.29 13.82
N GLY A 102 -1.30 14.45 13.55
CA GLY A 102 -0.65 15.76 13.75
C GLY A 102 -0.33 16.02 15.21
N ALA A 103 -1.27 15.75 16.12
CA ALA A 103 -1.04 15.85 17.56
C ALA A 103 0.06 14.91 18.05
N ALA A 104 0.06 13.65 17.59
CA ALA A 104 1.10 12.68 17.92
C ALA A 104 2.48 13.14 17.41
N ALA A 105 2.57 13.69 16.20
CA ALA A 105 3.82 14.24 15.66
C ALA A 105 4.34 15.41 16.50
N VAL A 106 3.46 16.34 16.91
CA VAL A 106 3.84 17.47 17.77
C VAL A 106 4.27 17.00 19.17
N LEU A 107 3.52 16.07 19.78
CA LEU A 107 3.87 15.52 21.09
C LEU A 107 5.22 14.79 21.04
N THR A 108 5.48 14.04 19.94
CA THR A 108 6.76 13.37 19.74
C THR A 108 7.89 14.38 19.55
N LEU A 109 7.67 15.45 18.79
CA LEU A 109 8.62 16.55 18.61
C LEU A 109 9.00 17.17 19.96
N VAL A 110 8.01 17.51 20.76
CA VAL A 110 8.23 18.05 22.11
C VAL A 110 8.96 17.05 23.00
N GLY A 111 8.53 15.78 23.00
CA GLY A 111 9.16 14.73 23.79
C GLY A 111 10.63 14.51 23.43
N VAL A 112 10.96 14.44 22.13
CA VAL A 112 12.34 14.34 21.65
C VAL A 112 13.16 15.57 22.06
N SER A 113 12.60 16.77 21.96
CA SER A 113 13.25 18.03 22.37
C SER A 113 13.52 18.11 23.88
N LEU A 114 12.68 17.45 24.69
CA LEU A 114 12.84 17.34 26.13
C LEU A 114 13.70 16.14 26.57
N GLY A 115 14.26 15.38 25.63
CA GLY A 115 15.12 14.23 25.92
C GLY A 115 14.39 12.93 26.24
N ALA A 116 13.05 12.84 26.02
CA ALA A 116 12.28 11.61 26.26
C ALA A 116 12.63 10.44 25.32
N GLY A 117 13.36 10.71 24.23
CA GLY A 117 14.04 9.73 23.40
C GLY A 117 13.15 8.65 22.79
N LEU A 118 13.61 7.40 22.85
CA LEU A 118 13.05 6.23 22.18
C LEU A 118 11.57 5.93 22.49
N PRO A 119 11.08 5.96 23.76
CA PRO A 119 9.69 5.57 24.05
C PRO A 119 8.65 6.42 23.31
N VAL A 120 8.92 7.72 23.17
CA VAL A 120 8.01 8.64 22.49
C VAL A 120 7.96 8.37 20.98
N VAL A 121 9.11 8.03 20.39
CA VAL A 121 9.19 7.67 18.96
C VAL A 121 8.49 6.34 18.67
N LEU A 122 8.66 5.34 19.55
CA LEU A 122 7.94 4.07 19.42
C LEU A 122 6.44 4.26 19.58
N GLY A 123 6.01 5.06 20.56
CA GLY A 123 4.60 5.43 20.74
C GLY A 123 4.03 6.12 19.51
N PHE A 124 4.79 7.01 18.87
CA PHE A 124 4.42 7.62 17.60
C PHE A 124 4.24 6.60 16.49
N GLY A 125 5.17 5.64 16.36
CA GLY A 125 5.08 4.55 15.37
C GLY A 125 3.80 3.72 15.54
N VAL A 126 3.45 3.35 16.79
CA VAL A 126 2.19 2.64 17.12
C VAL A 126 0.97 3.43 16.67
N VAL A 127 0.88 4.72 17.06
CA VAL A 127 -0.24 5.59 16.69
C VAL A 127 -0.32 5.77 15.18
N ALA A 128 0.81 6.02 14.52
CA ALA A 128 0.87 6.21 13.08
C ALA A 128 0.43 4.93 12.32
N GLY A 129 0.87 3.75 12.77
CA GLY A 129 0.44 2.46 12.22
C GLY A 129 -1.07 2.25 12.35
N MET A 130 -1.66 2.51 13.51
CA MET A 130 -3.11 2.41 13.72
C MET A 130 -3.90 3.33 12.77
N LEU A 131 -3.41 4.55 12.57
CA LEU A 131 -4.11 5.55 11.78
C LEU A 131 -3.95 5.35 10.27
N ALA A 132 -2.87 4.70 9.83
CA ALA A 132 -2.55 4.54 8.41
C ALA A 132 -3.68 3.86 7.62
N GLU A 133 -4.21 2.74 8.12
CA GLU A 133 -5.29 2.01 7.44
C GLU A 133 -6.65 2.72 7.54
N GLY A 134 -6.93 3.36 8.68
CA GLY A 134 -8.14 4.17 8.84
C GLY A 134 -8.16 5.35 7.86
N SER A 135 -7.03 6.05 7.73
CA SER A 135 -6.86 7.14 6.76
C SER A 135 -6.95 6.64 5.33
N PHE A 136 -6.28 5.53 5.00
CA PHE A 136 -6.34 4.91 3.68
C PHE A 136 -7.77 4.58 3.25
N LEU A 137 -8.55 3.90 4.10
CA LEU A 137 -9.94 3.54 3.82
C LEU A 137 -10.81 4.78 3.63
N ALA A 138 -10.62 5.81 4.46
CA ALA A 138 -11.38 7.05 4.36
C ALA A 138 -11.04 7.83 3.07
N VAL A 139 -9.77 7.91 2.70
CA VAL A 139 -9.31 8.58 1.47
C VAL A 139 -9.74 7.82 0.22
N GLU A 140 -9.73 6.48 0.24
CA GLU A 140 -10.28 5.65 -0.84
C GLU A 140 -11.79 5.85 -1.02
N SER A 141 -12.55 5.93 0.09
CA SER A 141 -13.98 6.23 0.06
C SER A 141 -14.27 7.61 -0.54
N LEU A 142 -13.43 8.61 -0.22
CA LEU A 142 -13.49 9.94 -0.81
C LEU A 142 -13.16 9.92 -2.31
N GLY A 143 -12.20 9.11 -2.73
CA GLY A 143 -11.84 8.87 -4.13
C GLY A 143 -12.97 8.22 -4.92
N ALA A 144 -13.67 7.26 -4.33
CA ALA A 144 -14.86 6.65 -4.93
C ALA A 144 -16.00 7.69 -5.12
N GLU A 145 -16.21 8.59 -4.15
CA GLU A 145 -17.18 9.68 -4.28
C GLU A 145 -16.79 10.66 -5.38
N ALA A 146 -15.50 11.04 -5.44
CA ALA A 146 -14.97 11.90 -6.49
C ALA A 146 -15.20 11.30 -7.89
N SER A 147 -15.02 9.98 -8.02
CA SER A 147 -15.26 9.25 -9.26
C SER A 147 -16.73 9.21 -9.65
N ARG A 148 -17.63 9.01 -8.68
CA ARG A 148 -19.09 9.08 -8.92
C ARG A 148 -19.54 10.45 -9.42
N ARG A 149 -19.04 11.53 -8.81
CA ARG A 149 -19.33 12.90 -9.26
C ARG A 149 -18.79 13.21 -10.65
N ALA A 150 -17.64 12.66 -10.99
CA ALA A 150 -17.03 12.83 -12.31
C ALA A 150 -17.77 12.07 -13.43
N GLY A 151 -18.66 11.13 -13.10
CA GLY A 151 -19.46 10.37 -14.05
C GLY A 151 -18.62 9.72 -15.15
N ALA A 152 -18.83 10.08 -16.41
CA ALA A 152 -18.08 9.55 -17.55
C ALA A 152 -16.54 9.79 -17.47
N GLN A 153 -16.08 10.71 -16.59
CA GLN A 153 -14.67 11.02 -16.41
C GLN A 153 -14.06 10.33 -15.17
N ALA A 154 -14.78 9.40 -14.53
CA ALA A 154 -14.32 8.69 -13.34
C ALA A 154 -12.93 8.06 -13.50
N HIS A 155 -12.62 7.47 -14.67
CA HIS A 155 -11.32 6.90 -14.99
C HIS A 155 -10.16 7.92 -14.90
N ARG A 156 -10.40 9.18 -15.26
CA ARG A 156 -9.39 10.26 -15.16
C ARG A 156 -9.13 10.68 -13.72
N VAL A 157 -10.20 10.73 -12.92
CA VAL A 157 -10.09 11.01 -11.48
C VAL A 157 -9.27 9.91 -10.80
N GLN A 158 -9.57 8.64 -11.08
CA GLN A 158 -8.82 7.49 -10.55
C GLN A 158 -7.37 7.47 -11.00
N SER A 159 -7.10 7.77 -12.28
CA SER A 159 -5.72 7.88 -12.79
C SER A 159 -4.92 8.96 -12.05
N ARG A 160 -5.53 10.12 -11.75
CA ARG A 160 -4.87 11.18 -10.97
C ARG A 160 -4.62 10.77 -9.53
N PHE A 161 -5.56 10.10 -8.87
CA PHE A 161 -5.34 9.57 -7.52
C PHE A 161 -4.20 8.54 -7.50
N THR A 162 -4.18 7.61 -8.45
CA THR A 162 -3.07 6.66 -8.57
C THR A 162 -1.73 7.37 -8.81
N ALA A 163 -1.69 8.40 -9.65
CA ALA A 163 -0.47 9.19 -9.86
C ALA A 163 -0.01 9.90 -8.59
N ILE A 164 -0.94 10.44 -7.78
CA ILE A 164 -0.63 11.05 -6.48
C ILE A 164 -0.04 10.01 -5.52
N ASP A 165 -0.66 8.83 -5.42
CA ASP A 165 -0.18 7.76 -4.55
C ASP A 165 1.23 7.29 -4.93
N GLN A 166 1.47 7.08 -6.23
CA GLN A 166 2.78 6.68 -6.73
C GLN A 166 3.84 7.79 -6.54
N SER A 167 3.44 9.05 -6.72
CA SER A 167 4.33 10.18 -6.43
C SER A 167 4.70 10.25 -4.94
N ALA A 168 3.74 10.01 -4.05
CA ALA A 168 3.99 9.99 -2.62
C ALA A 168 4.86 8.79 -2.20
N ALA A 169 4.66 7.62 -2.81
CA ALA A 169 5.50 6.45 -2.59
C ALA A 169 6.95 6.67 -3.06
N LEU A 170 7.14 7.42 -4.15
CA LEU A 170 8.45 7.81 -4.66
C LEU A 170 9.12 8.88 -3.78
N LEU A 171 8.37 9.93 -3.41
CA LEU A 171 8.91 11.10 -2.70
C LEU A 171 9.04 10.86 -1.20
N GLY A 172 8.18 10.04 -0.60
CA GLY A 172 8.14 9.80 0.85
C GLY A 172 9.48 9.34 1.44
N PRO A 173 10.09 8.26 0.91
CA PRO A 173 11.39 7.79 1.39
C PRO A 173 12.50 8.82 1.19
N LEU A 174 12.53 9.50 0.04
CA LEU A 174 13.52 10.54 -0.28
C LEU A 174 13.40 11.73 0.70
N VAL A 175 12.19 12.23 0.87
CA VAL A 175 11.90 13.35 1.78
C VAL A 175 12.19 12.94 3.22
N GLY A 176 11.75 11.74 3.65
CA GLY A 176 12.00 11.21 4.99
C GLY A 176 13.48 11.07 5.31
N GLY A 177 14.26 10.48 4.39
CA GLY A 177 15.69 10.32 4.54
C GLY A 177 16.45 11.66 4.54
N ALA A 178 16.09 12.59 3.66
CA ALA A 178 16.70 13.92 3.60
C ALA A 178 16.37 14.78 4.82
N LEU A 179 15.13 14.76 5.29
CA LEU A 179 14.71 15.50 6.49
C LEU A 179 15.43 14.98 7.75
N LEU A 180 15.66 13.66 7.82
CA LEU A 180 16.35 13.07 8.95
C LEU A 180 17.82 13.48 9.02
N LEU A 181 18.48 13.79 7.89
CA LEU A 181 19.82 14.40 7.88
C LEU A 181 19.86 15.78 8.56
N ALA A 182 18.78 16.55 8.41
CA ALA A 182 18.65 17.86 9.06
C ALA A 182 18.15 17.73 10.52
N GLY A 183 17.76 16.53 10.94
CA GLY A 183 17.39 16.17 12.30
C GLY A 183 15.95 15.72 12.49
N PRO A 184 15.68 14.97 13.57
CA PRO A 184 14.36 14.43 13.90
C PRO A 184 13.26 15.51 14.00
N ALA A 185 13.62 16.68 14.50
CA ALA A 185 12.68 17.78 14.69
C ALA A 185 12.07 18.26 13.37
N LEU A 186 12.88 18.39 12.32
CA LEU A 186 12.40 18.83 11.00
C LEU A 186 11.49 17.80 10.37
N LEU A 187 11.80 16.52 10.52
CA LEU A 187 10.96 15.43 10.04
C LEU A 187 9.57 15.47 10.72
N LEU A 188 9.53 15.52 12.05
CA LEU A 188 8.27 15.54 12.81
C LEU A 188 7.46 16.81 12.55
N ALA A 189 8.13 17.97 12.43
CA ALA A 189 7.49 19.23 12.04
C ALA A 189 6.86 19.12 10.64
N THR A 190 7.54 18.51 9.69
CA THR A 190 7.01 18.30 8.33
C THR A 190 5.76 17.42 8.35
N VAL A 191 5.76 16.33 9.12
CA VAL A 191 4.57 15.47 9.30
C VAL A 191 3.42 16.26 9.93
N ALA A 192 3.69 17.10 10.93
CA ALA A 192 2.67 17.95 11.56
C ALA A 192 2.11 18.98 10.57
N ILE A 193 2.95 19.60 9.73
CA ILE A 193 2.53 20.55 8.69
C ILE A 193 1.65 19.85 7.65
N LEU A 194 2.07 18.71 7.12
CA LEU A 194 1.28 17.93 6.15
C LEU A 194 -0.08 17.53 6.75
N SER A 195 -0.09 17.08 8.01
CA SER A 195 -1.33 16.76 8.73
C SER A 195 -2.22 17.99 8.89
N THR A 196 -1.66 19.17 9.18
CA THR A 196 -2.41 20.44 9.30
C THR A 196 -3.06 20.83 7.97
N VAL A 197 -2.35 20.67 6.84
CA VAL A 197 -2.92 20.92 5.51
C VAL A 197 -4.07 19.95 5.23
N THR A 198 -3.90 18.66 5.54
CA THR A 198 -4.96 17.65 5.39
C THR A 198 -6.19 18.01 6.24
N ILE A 199 -5.99 18.40 7.50
CA ILE A 199 -7.05 18.87 8.42
C ILE A 199 -7.79 20.06 7.82
N THR A 200 -7.06 21.07 7.35
CA THR A 200 -7.65 22.29 6.76
C THR A 200 -8.50 21.92 5.54
N MET A 201 -8.00 21.08 4.65
CA MET A 201 -8.76 20.63 3.49
C MET A 201 -10.02 19.84 3.90
N ALA A 202 -9.91 18.93 4.86
CA ALA A 202 -11.05 18.17 5.36
C ALA A 202 -12.13 19.08 6.00
N LEU A 203 -11.73 20.09 6.78
CA LEU A 203 -12.66 21.07 7.37
C LEU A 203 -13.37 21.90 6.30
N VAL A 204 -12.63 22.45 5.34
CA VAL A 204 -13.21 23.23 4.24
C VAL A 204 -14.20 22.39 3.41
N MET A 205 -13.92 21.11 3.23
CA MET A 205 -14.81 20.18 2.51
C MET A 205 -16.05 19.80 3.34
N SER A 206 -15.94 19.71 4.66
CA SER A 206 -17.06 19.35 5.55
C SER A 206 -18.12 20.44 5.66
N THR A 207 -17.74 21.71 5.50
CA THR A 207 -18.68 22.85 5.51
C THR A 207 -19.59 22.88 4.29
N GLN A 208 -19.19 22.23 3.21
CA GLN A 208 -20.04 22.02 2.03
C GLN A 208 -20.91 20.79 2.27
N ARG A 209 -22.03 20.93 2.98
CA ARG A 209 -22.96 19.86 3.35
C ARG A 209 -23.35 19.00 2.15
N VAL A 210 -22.58 17.96 1.88
CA VAL A 210 -23.02 16.84 1.05
C VAL A 210 -23.60 15.81 1.99
N ARG A 211 -24.94 15.73 2.05
CA ARG A 211 -25.64 14.59 2.65
C ARG A 211 -25.35 13.35 1.78
N LEU A 212 -24.23 12.70 2.03
CA LEU A 212 -24.01 11.34 1.59
C LEU A 212 -24.92 10.44 2.44
N ARG A 213 -26.11 10.14 1.93
CA ARG A 213 -26.79 8.89 2.28
C ARG A 213 -25.94 7.80 1.66
N LEU A 214 -24.94 7.31 2.40
CA LEU A 214 -24.48 5.95 2.19
C LEU A 214 -25.72 5.10 2.41
N VAL A 215 -26.10 4.35 1.39
CA VAL A 215 -27.08 3.28 1.51
C VAL A 215 -26.43 2.23 2.40
N ALA A 216 -26.56 2.44 3.72
CA ALA A 216 -26.28 1.45 4.73
C ALA A 216 -27.46 0.50 4.76
N ASP A 217 -27.58 -0.31 3.70
CA ASP A 217 -28.54 -1.39 3.65
C ASP A 217 -27.81 -2.69 3.34
N THR A 218 -27.08 -3.14 4.33
CA THR A 218 -26.78 -4.56 4.52
C THR A 218 -26.62 -4.76 6.01
N GLY A 219 -27.41 -5.67 6.55
CA GLY A 219 -27.51 -5.95 7.97
C GLY A 219 -26.13 -6.10 8.63
N ARG A 220 -26.06 -5.69 9.89
CA ARG A 220 -24.90 -5.79 10.79
C ARG A 220 -24.35 -7.21 10.83
N GLU A 221 -23.62 -7.63 9.82
CA GLU A 221 -22.70 -8.75 9.97
C GLU A 221 -21.68 -8.32 11.03
N ARG A 222 -21.61 -9.04 12.12
CA ARG A 222 -20.56 -8.82 13.11
C ARG A 222 -19.22 -8.99 12.37
N ALA A 223 -18.24 -8.14 12.64
CA ALA A 223 -16.91 -8.22 11.99
C ALA A 223 -16.33 -9.65 11.99
N ARG A 224 -16.66 -10.45 13.03
CA ARG A 224 -16.32 -11.86 13.14
C ARG A 224 -16.97 -12.71 12.04
N ASP A 225 -18.24 -12.47 11.73
CA ASP A 225 -18.97 -13.27 10.73
C ASP A 225 -18.50 -12.90 9.32
N ALA A 226 -18.17 -11.63 9.09
CA ALA A 226 -17.55 -11.16 7.84
C ALA A 226 -16.15 -11.77 7.63
N LEU A 227 -15.33 -11.82 8.69
CA LEU A 227 -14.01 -12.46 8.63
C LEU A 227 -14.13 -13.97 8.39
N ALA A 228 -15.04 -14.65 9.09
CA ALA A 228 -15.26 -16.09 8.92
C ALA A 228 -15.77 -16.39 7.49
N GLY A 229 -16.72 -15.62 6.98
CA GLY A 229 -17.24 -15.74 5.62
C GLY A 229 -16.19 -15.42 4.56
N GLY A 230 -15.33 -14.44 4.81
CA GLY A 230 -14.20 -14.10 3.95
C GLY A 230 -13.15 -15.21 3.89
N LEU A 231 -12.80 -15.79 5.05
CA LEU A 231 -11.85 -16.90 5.14
C LEU A 231 -12.38 -18.16 4.43
N ASP A 232 -13.67 -18.48 4.63
CA ASP A 232 -14.34 -19.55 3.91
C ASP A 232 -14.26 -19.32 2.39
N GLY A 233 -14.45 -18.08 1.93
CA GLY A 233 -14.30 -17.69 0.52
C GLY A 233 -12.90 -17.93 -0.04
N VAL A 234 -11.86 -17.64 0.74
CA VAL A 234 -10.45 -17.89 0.34
C VAL A 234 -10.18 -19.39 0.30
N LEU A 235 -10.57 -20.14 1.35
CA LEU A 235 -10.28 -21.59 1.47
C LEU A 235 -11.04 -22.42 0.45
N ARG A 236 -12.26 -22.05 0.09
CA ARG A 236 -13.05 -22.74 -0.94
C ARG A 236 -12.63 -22.43 -2.36
N THR A 237 -11.76 -21.44 -2.56
CA THR A 237 -11.24 -21.06 -3.88
C THR A 237 -9.74 -21.33 -3.95
N PRO A 238 -9.28 -22.56 -4.26
CA PRO A 238 -7.86 -22.92 -4.19
C PRO A 238 -6.95 -21.97 -4.99
N ALA A 239 -7.38 -21.53 -6.20
CA ALA A 239 -6.63 -20.54 -6.97
C ALA A 239 -6.41 -19.22 -6.21
N LEU A 240 -7.42 -18.77 -5.46
CA LEU A 240 -7.32 -17.56 -4.64
C LEU A 240 -6.39 -17.76 -3.44
N ALA A 241 -6.42 -18.92 -2.79
CA ALA A 241 -5.52 -19.24 -1.67
C ALA A 241 -4.04 -19.22 -2.13
N TRP A 242 -3.74 -19.88 -3.27
CA TRP A 242 -2.38 -19.87 -3.83
C TRP A 242 -1.93 -18.47 -4.27
N LEU A 243 -2.84 -17.68 -4.82
CA LEU A 243 -2.58 -16.31 -5.21
C LEU A 243 -2.27 -15.43 -4.00
N VAL A 244 -3.06 -15.54 -2.93
CA VAL A 244 -2.82 -14.83 -1.65
C VAL A 244 -1.48 -15.28 -1.04
N GLY A 245 -1.16 -16.57 -1.08
CA GLY A 245 0.14 -17.09 -0.64
C GLY A 245 1.32 -16.49 -1.41
N THR A 246 1.20 -16.35 -2.74
CA THR A 246 2.24 -15.70 -3.58
C THR A 246 2.44 -14.24 -3.18
N LEU A 247 1.34 -13.48 -2.97
CA LEU A 247 1.40 -12.10 -2.49
C LEU A 247 1.99 -11.98 -1.10
N ALA A 248 1.62 -12.87 -0.19
CA ALA A 248 2.14 -12.89 1.17
C ALA A 248 3.65 -13.17 1.21
N ALA A 249 4.14 -14.09 0.36
CA ALA A 249 5.56 -14.36 0.22
C ALA A 249 6.33 -13.14 -0.34
N ALA A 250 5.80 -12.45 -1.34
CA ALA A 250 6.38 -11.21 -1.86
C ALA A 250 6.42 -10.12 -0.77
N ASN A 251 5.31 -9.88 -0.06
CA ASN A 251 5.29 -8.92 1.04
C ASN A 251 6.25 -9.26 2.18
N PHE A 252 6.48 -10.55 2.45
CA PHE A 252 7.49 -10.95 3.42
C PHE A 252 8.91 -10.54 2.96
N ALA A 253 9.25 -10.77 1.69
CA ALA A 253 10.52 -10.33 1.12
C ALA A 253 10.68 -8.80 1.22
N SER A 254 9.66 -8.05 0.82
CA SER A 254 9.64 -6.58 0.93
C SER A 254 9.74 -6.11 2.37
N GLY A 255 9.05 -6.77 3.31
CA GLY A 255 9.10 -6.45 4.74
C GLY A 255 10.50 -6.63 5.31
N ILE A 256 11.15 -7.77 5.05
CA ILE A 256 12.55 -8.03 5.46
C ILE A 256 13.47 -6.96 4.88
N LEU A 257 13.35 -6.63 3.59
CA LEU A 257 14.15 -5.58 2.98
C LEU A 257 13.87 -4.21 3.59
N GLN A 258 12.61 -3.87 3.85
CA GLN A 258 12.23 -2.58 4.41
C GLN A 258 12.88 -2.33 5.77
N VAL A 259 12.92 -3.33 6.63
CA VAL A 259 13.57 -3.24 7.96
C VAL A 259 15.08 -3.32 7.84
N SER A 260 15.61 -4.20 6.97
CA SER A 260 17.06 -4.45 6.87
C SER A 260 17.82 -3.40 6.07
N THR A 261 17.15 -2.71 5.12
CA THR A 261 17.81 -1.71 4.25
C THR A 261 18.48 -0.58 5.03
N PRO A 262 17.81 0.07 6.02
CA PRO A 262 18.49 1.09 6.84
C PRO A 262 19.76 0.55 7.49
N ILE A 263 19.66 -0.64 8.08
CA ILE A 263 20.77 -1.29 8.80
C ILE A 263 21.92 -1.62 7.85
N THR A 264 21.60 -2.26 6.72
CA THR A 264 22.62 -2.61 5.71
C THR A 264 23.33 -1.38 5.15
N ILE A 265 22.59 -0.29 4.91
CA ILE A 265 23.17 0.93 4.32
C ILE A 265 24.03 1.69 5.34
N THR A 266 23.54 1.83 6.58
CA THR A 266 24.25 2.64 7.58
C THR A 266 25.35 1.88 8.30
N GLU A 267 25.11 0.62 8.69
CA GLU A 267 26.06 -0.15 9.50
C GLU A 267 27.05 -0.96 8.65
N ASP A 268 26.58 -1.59 7.55
CA ASP A 268 27.45 -2.43 6.71
C ASP A 268 28.13 -1.64 5.59
N LEU A 269 27.39 -0.80 4.87
CA LEU A 269 27.90 -0.06 3.73
C LEU A 269 28.42 1.34 4.10
N HIS A 270 28.24 1.76 5.37
CA HIS A 270 28.72 3.04 5.93
C HIS A 270 28.25 4.29 5.16
N HIS A 271 27.01 4.27 4.68
CA HIS A 271 26.38 5.40 4.02
C HIS A 271 25.35 6.11 4.93
N SER A 272 24.95 7.32 4.55
CA SER A 272 24.01 8.14 5.30
C SER A 272 22.56 7.64 5.21
N THR A 273 21.70 8.09 6.12
CA THR A 273 20.24 7.84 6.08
C THR A 273 19.58 8.34 4.80
N ALA A 274 20.12 9.40 4.18
CA ALA A 274 19.64 9.86 2.87
C ALA A 274 19.85 8.82 1.76
N ALA A 275 20.93 8.04 1.83
CA ALA A 275 21.17 6.94 0.88
C ALA A 275 20.08 5.87 0.98
N THR A 276 19.56 5.58 2.19
CA THR A 276 18.40 4.70 2.38
C THR A 276 17.16 5.27 1.68
N GLY A 277 16.88 6.55 1.85
CA GLY A 277 15.79 7.24 1.16
C GLY A 277 15.93 7.18 -0.36
N LEU A 278 17.16 7.38 -0.87
CA LEU A 278 17.45 7.29 -2.31
C LEU A 278 17.18 5.88 -2.85
N VAL A 279 17.63 4.83 -2.16
CA VAL A 279 17.39 3.42 -2.54
C VAL A 279 15.89 3.17 -2.72
N TRP A 280 15.07 3.57 -1.75
CA TRP A 280 13.62 3.37 -1.82
C TRP A 280 12.94 4.26 -2.86
N SER A 281 13.45 5.45 -3.12
CA SER A 281 12.93 6.32 -4.18
C SER A 281 13.23 5.75 -5.58
N VAL A 282 14.44 5.23 -5.80
CA VAL A 282 14.78 4.54 -7.06
C VAL A 282 13.91 3.29 -7.21
N ALA A 283 13.73 2.52 -6.14
CA ALA A 283 12.88 1.33 -6.13
C ALA A 283 11.41 1.65 -6.46
N ALA A 284 10.85 2.71 -5.88
CA ALA A 284 9.48 3.16 -6.19
C ALA A 284 9.36 3.63 -7.65
N GLY A 285 10.36 4.36 -8.16
CA GLY A 285 10.38 4.78 -9.56
C GLY A 285 10.41 3.61 -10.54
N THR A 286 11.24 2.60 -10.29
CA THR A 286 11.29 1.39 -11.12
C THR A 286 10.02 0.57 -11.03
N SER A 287 9.41 0.48 -9.84
CA SER A 287 8.11 -0.16 -9.62
C SER A 287 7.02 0.52 -10.44
N LEU A 288 6.97 1.86 -10.43
CA LEU A 288 6.02 2.63 -11.25
C LEU A 288 6.17 2.33 -12.74
N LEU A 289 7.40 2.33 -13.26
CA LEU A 289 7.66 1.99 -14.66
C LEU A 289 7.20 0.57 -15.01
N ALA A 290 7.45 -0.40 -14.12
CA ALA A 290 7.01 -1.77 -14.29
C ALA A 290 5.48 -1.91 -14.25
N VAL A 291 4.79 -1.18 -13.38
CA VAL A 291 3.31 -1.11 -13.34
C VAL A 291 2.76 -0.58 -14.66
N LEU A 292 3.36 0.47 -15.22
CA LEU A 292 2.93 1.04 -16.52
C LEU A 292 3.15 0.04 -17.68
N ALA A 293 4.25 -0.72 -17.63
CA ALA A 293 4.57 -1.72 -18.64
C ALA A 293 3.75 -3.03 -18.50
N SER A 294 3.22 -3.31 -17.30
CA SER A 294 2.55 -4.57 -16.97
C SER A 294 1.35 -4.85 -17.86
N LYS A 295 0.59 -3.83 -18.25
CA LYS A 295 -0.56 -4.00 -19.15
C LYS A 295 -0.13 -4.66 -20.46
N SER A 296 0.87 -4.10 -21.13
CA SER A 296 1.37 -4.65 -22.40
C SER A 296 1.96 -6.04 -22.22
N ALA A 297 2.62 -6.31 -21.09
CA ALA A 297 3.14 -7.63 -20.79
C ALA A 297 2.02 -8.66 -20.58
N ILE A 298 0.97 -8.31 -19.84
CA ILE A 298 -0.20 -9.19 -19.60
C ILE A 298 -0.97 -9.44 -20.89
N ASP A 299 -1.20 -8.40 -21.70
CA ASP A 299 -1.91 -8.52 -22.99
C ASP A 299 -1.15 -9.45 -23.97
N ARG A 300 0.20 -9.45 -23.90
CA ARG A 300 1.04 -10.25 -24.81
C ARG A 300 1.28 -11.67 -24.32
N PHE A 301 1.52 -11.86 -23.02
CA PHE A 301 1.99 -13.12 -22.46
C PHE A 301 0.96 -13.83 -21.57
N GLY A 302 -0.12 -13.15 -21.15
CA GLY A 302 -1.09 -13.65 -20.18
C GLY A 302 -0.70 -13.38 -18.73
N LEU A 303 -1.61 -13.70 -17.81
CA LEU A 303 -1.44 -13.40 -16.36
C LEU A 303 -0.38 -14.30 -15.72
N PHE A 304 -0.46 -15.62 -15.94
CA PHE A 304 0.43 -16.57 -15.26
C PHE A 304 1.91 -16.39 -15.63
N PRO A 305 2.30 -16.26 -16.92
CA PRO A 305 3.70 -16.02 -17.27
C PRO A 305 4.28 -14.74 -16.67
N VAL A 306 3.49 -13.66 -16.57
CA VAL A 306 3.92 -12.41 -15.91
C VAL A 306 4.10 -12.62 -14.41
N ILE A 307 3.19 -13.33 -13.73
CA ILE A 307 3.33 -13.67 -12.31
C ILE A 307 4.57 -14.53 -12.10
N LEU A 308 4.79 -15.55 -12.90
CA LEU A 308 5.94 -16.45 -12.80
C LEU A 308 7.27 -15.69 -12.98
N ALA A 309 7.40 -14.94 -14.07
CA ALA A 309 8.62 -14.17 -14.36
C ALA A 309 8.92 -13.15 -13.25
N SER A 310 7.90 -12.39 -12.82
CA SER A 310 8.05 -11.44 -11.74
C SER A 310 8.45 -12.12 -10.42
N SER A 311 7.86 -13.26 -10.09
CA SER A 311 8.19 -14.00 -8.87
C SER A 311 9.63 -14.53 -8.88
N VAL A 312 10.11 -15.04 -10.01
CA VAL A 312 11.50 -15.48 -10.17
C VAL A 312 12.45 -14.30 -10.01
N VAL A 313 12.15 -13.17 -10.63
CA VAL A 313 12.96 -11.94 -10.50
C VAL A 313 12.94 -11.43 -9.06
N THR A 314 11.82 -11.45 -8.37
CA THR A 314 11.73 -11.07 -6.94
C THR A 314 12.64 -11.93 -6.07
N CYS A 315 12.58 -13.26 -6.22
CA CYS A 315 13.41 -14.19 -5.44
C CYS A 315 14.91 -14.01 -5.72
N THR A 316 15.30 -13.89 -6.99
CA THR A 316 16.72 -13.71 -7.39
C THR A 316 17.25 -12.34 -6.94
N ALA A 317 16.46 -11.29 -7.05
CA ALA A 317 16.82 -9.96 -6.60
C ALA A 317 16.93 -9.87 -5.06
N ALA A 318 16.04 -10.53 -4.31
CA ALA A 318 16.13 -10.64 -2.86
C ALA A 318 17.43 -11.34 -2.42
N ALA A 319 17.80 -12.43 -3.09
CA ALA A 319 19.08 -13.10 -2.84
C ALA A 319 20.28 -12.22 -3.22
N ALA A 320 20.22 -11.50 -4.36
CA ALA A 320 21.27 -10.59 -4.79
C ALA A 320 21.50 -9.44 -3.79
N ALA A 321 20.44 -8.93 -3.16
CA ALA A 321 20.55 -7.89 -2.13
C ALA A 321 21.38 -8.34 -0.92
N ALA A 322 21.31 -9.63 -0.53
CA ALA A 322 22.08 -10.18 0.58
C ALA A 322 23.60 -10.21 0.31
N PHE A 323 24.00 -10.30 -0.96
CA PHE A 323 25.40 -10.37 -1.38
C PHE A 323 25.94 -9.07 -1.97
N ALA A 324 25.17 -8.01 -1.96
CA ALA A 324 25.55 -6.74 -2.57
C ALA A 324 26.76 -6.11 -1.86
N PRO A 325 27.90 -5.89 -2.58
CA PRO A 325 29.11 -5.34 -1.98
C PRO A 325 29.15 -3.82 -1.93
N SER A 326 28.20 -3.14 -2.57
CA SER A 326 28.18 -1.68 -2.68
C SER A 326 26.75 -1.15 -2.69
N LEU A 327 26.61 0.14 -2.38
CA LEU A 327 25.32 0.85 -2.45
C LEU A 327 24.67 0.72 -3.83
N LEU A 328 25.44 0.80 -4.90
CA LEU A 328 24.93 0.71 -6.27
C LEU A 328 24.32 -0.67 -6.55
N THR A 329 25.04 -1.75 -6.21
CA THR A 329 24.57 -3.13 -6.42
C THR A 329 23.37 -3.46 -5.52
N TYR A 330 23.37 -2.96 -4.29
CA TYR A 330 22.23 -3.08 -3.38
C TYR A 330 20.99 -2.34 -3.93
N THR A 331 21.18 -1.09 -4.35
CA THR A 331 20.10 -0.29 -4.98
C THR A 331 19.54 -0.98 -6.22
N ALA A 332 20.40 -1.53 -7.08
CA ALA A 332 19.98 -2.25 -8.28
C ALA A 332 19.17 -3.50 -7.92
N ALA A 333 19.57 -4.26 -6.90
CA ALA A 333 18.83 -5.43 -6.44
C ALA A 333 17.45 -5.05 -5.88
N VAL A 334 17.38 -4.06 -4.98
CA VAL A 334 16.10 -3.57 -4.39
C VAL A 334 15.19 -2.99 -5.47
N ALA A 335 15.73 -2.19 -6.39
CA ALA A 335 14.98 -1.61 -7.50
C ALA A 335 14.41 -2.70 -8.44
N THR A 336 15.19 -3.73 -8.75
CA THR A 336 14.74 -4.87 -9.56
C THR A 336 13.63 -5.65 -8.86
N LEU A 337 13.77 -5.89 -7.56
CA LEU A 337 12.74 -6.55 -6.76
C LEU A 337 11.43 -5.75 -6.78
N MET A 338 11.49 -4.46 -6.52
CA MET A 338 10.32 -3.58 -6.49
C MET A 338 9.66 -3.44 -7.88
N ALA A 339 10.44 -3.43 -8.95
CA ALA A 339 9.91 -3.46 -10.30
C ALA A 339 9.14 -4.76 -10.59
N ALA A 340 9.72 -5.90 -10.19
CA ALA A 340 9.07 -7.21 -10.33
C ALA A 340 7.77 -7.30 -9.52
N GLU A 341 7.77 -6.81 -8.27
CA GLU A 341 6.56 -6.74 -7.43
C GLU A 341 5.50 -5.81 -8.01
N GLY A 342 5.89 -4.67 -8.57
CA GLY A 342 4.98 -3.76 -9.25
C GLY A 342 4.25 -4.45 -10.40
N ALA A 343 4.98 -5.17 -11.25
CA ALA A 343 4.40 -5.94 -12.35
C ALA A 343 3.50 -7.09 -11.85
N ALA A 344 3.99 -7.86 -10.85
CA ALA A 344 3.22 -8.94 -10.24
C ALA A 344 1.92 -8.43 -9.62
N THR A 345 1.95 -7.30 -8.92
CA THR A 345 0.78 -6.72 -8.24
C THR A 345 -0.36 -6.46 -9.21
N VAL A 346 -0.10 -5.95 -10.42
CA VAL A 346 -1.14 -5.72 -11.44
C VAL A 346 -1.77 -7.05 -11.89
N ALA A 347 -0.94 -8.06 -12.20
CA ALA A 347 -1.41 -9.37 -12.65
C ALA A 347 -2.19 -10.09 -11.53
N LEU A 348 -1.69 -10.06 -10.30
CA LEU A 348 -2.31 -10.69 -9.15
C LEU A 348 -3.63 -9.99 -8.73
N ARG A 349 -3.69 -8.67 -8.80
CA ARG A 349 -4.96 -7.92 -8.57
C ARG A 349 -5.99 -8.26 -9.63
N THR A 350 -5.58 -8.39 -10.89
CA THR A 350 -6.46 -8.78 -12.00
C THR A 350 -7.00 -10.20 -11.80
N ALA A 351 -6.12 -11.16 -11.47
CA ALA A 351 -6.53 -12.53 -11.18
C ALA A 351 -7.48 -12.61 -9.97
N ARG A 352 -7.19 -11.87 -8.90
CA ARG A 352 -8.03 -11.77 -7.71
C ARG A 352 -9.43 -11.24 -8.02
N ALA A 353 -9.53 -10.19 -8.85
CA ALA A 353 -10.82 -9.62 -9.23
C ALA A 353 -11.69 -10.61 -10.04
N ARG A 354 -11.07 -11.54 -10.76
CA ARG A 354 -11.77 -12.60 -11.48
C ARG A 354 -12.19 -13.79 -10.61
N LEU A 355 -11.44 -14.05 -9.52
CA LEU A 355 -11.64 -15.21 -8.64
C LEU A 355 -12.66 -14.95 -7.52
N ILE A 356 -12.86 -13.69 -7.11
CA ILE A 356 -13.75 -13.36 -5.99
C ILE A 356 -15.16 -13.07 -6.53
N PRO A 357 -16.18 -13.85 -6.13
CA PRO A 357 -17.57 -13.60 -6.51
C PRO A 357 -18.08 -12.25 -6.00
N ALA A 358 -18.85 -11.51 -6.80
CA ALA A 358 -19.35 -10.17 -6.48
C ALA A 358 -20.13 -10.11 -5.15
N ARG A 359 -20.92 -11.15 -4.83
CA ARG A 359 -21.75 -11.21 -3.61
C ARG A 359 -20.95 -11.23 -2.30
N ARG A 360 -19.68 -11.72 -2.32
CA ARG A 360 -18.80 -11.84 -1.14
C ARG A 360 -17.51 -11.04 -1.30
N PHE A 361 -17.50 -10.12 -2.26
CA PHE A 361 -16.25 -9.46 -2.67
C PHE A 361 -15.57 -8.73 -1.51
N ALA A 362 -16.30 -7.89 -0.79
CA ALA A 362 -15.73 -7.07 0.29
C ALA A 362 -15.15 -7.92 1.44
N ALA A 363 -15.92 -8.89 1.94
CA ALA A 363 -15.49 -9.76 3.04
C ALA A 363 -14.26 -10.61 2.65
N THR A 364 -14.30 -11.24 1.46
CA THR A 364 -13.19 -12.07 0.97
C THR A 364 -11.95 -11.20 0.68
N LEU A 365 -12.14 -10.00 0.13
CA LEU A 365 -11.04 -9.05 -0.13
C LEU A 365 -10.35 -8.61 1.17
N SER A 366 -11.11 -8.28 2.22
CA SER A 366 -10.55 -7.86 3.50
C SER A 366 -9.68 -8.97 4.13
N VAL A 367 -10.12 -10.22 4.05
CA VAL A 367 -9.33 -11.36 4.51
C VAL A 367 -8.08 -11.57 3.63
N CYS A 368 -8.19 -11.44 2.31
CA CYS A 368 -7.02 -11.48 1.43
C CYS A 368 -5.99 -10.41 1.81
N VAL A 369 -6.43 -9.17 2.05
CA VAL A 369 -5.55 -8.06 2.46
C VAL A 369 -4.90 -8.36 3.80
N LEU A 370 -5.66 -8.84 4.78
CA LEU A 370 -5.14 -9.22 6.09
C LEU A 370 -4.04 -10.28 5.98
N LEU A 371 -4.30 -11.38 5.25
CA LEU A 371 -3.34 -12.47 5.05
C LEU A 371 -2.07 -12.01 4.31
N VAL A 372 -2.21 -11.08 3.39
CA VAL A 372 -1.09 -10.50 2.64
C VAL A 372 -0.24 -9.57 3.50
N LEU A 373 -0.81 -8.89 4.49
CA LEU A 373 -0.10 -7.97 5.37
C LEU A 373 0.53 -8.65 6.62
N VAL A 374 0.01 -9.81 7.06
CA VAL A 374 0.52 -10.55 8.23
C VAL A 374 2.04 -10.81 8.19
N PRO A 375 2.68 -11.10 7.05
CA PRO A 375 4.13 -11.28 6.99
C PRO A 375 4.97 -10.06 7.37
N LEU A 376 4.43 -8.84 7.26
CA LEU A 376 5.20 -7.61 7.53
C LEU A 376 5.64 -7.47 8.99
N PRO A 377 4.75 -7.58 10.02
CA PRO A 377 5.21 -7.55 11.41
C PRO A 377 6.15 -8.72 11.74
N LEU A 378 5.97 -9.87 11.10
CA LEU A 378 6.87 -11.01 11.27
C LEU A 378 8.29 -10.69 10.77
N ALA A 379 8.42 -9.94 9.68
CA ALA A 379 9.71 -9.45 9.20
C ALA A 379 10.42 -8.58 10.26
N GLY A 380 9.70 -7.66 10.89
CA GLY A 380 10.22 -6.83 11.99
C GLY A 380 10.71 -7.65 13.18
N LEU A 381 9.92 -8.65 13.58
CA LEU A 381 10.28 -9.57 14.67
C LEU A 381 11.55 -10.37 14.36
N LEU A 382 11.68 -10.90 13.13
CA LEU A 382 12.83 -11.67 12.72
C LEU A 382 14.11 -10.82 12.70
N VAL A 383 14.03 -9.60 12.18
CA VAL A 383 15.17 -8.68 12.19
C VAL A 383 15.54 -8.29 13.63
N ALA A 384 14.58 -8.04 14.50
CA ALA A 384 14.81 -7.75 15.90
C ALA A 384 15.50 -8.91 16.67
N ALA A 385 15.27 -10.15 16.24
CA ALA A 385 15.82 -11.34 16.88
C ALA A 385 17.27 -11.66 16.48
N VAL A 386 17.85 -10.92 15.50
CA VAL A 386 19.16 -11.25 14.92
C VAL A 386 20.16 -10.14 15.20
N PRO A 387 21.42 -10.45 15.60
CA PRO A 387 22.49 -9.46 15.71
C PRO A 387 22.78 -8.76 14.38
N ALA A 388 23.25 -7.50 14.43
CA ALA A 388 23.54 -6.70 13.24
C ALA A 388 24.46 -7.44 12.24
N ALA A 389 25.51 -8.10 12.73
CA ALA A 389 26.45 -8.87 11.90
C ALA A 389 25.79 -10.00 11.09
N ASN A 390 24.62 -10.46 11.48
CA ASN A 390 23.92 -11.57 10.85
C ASN A 390 22.74 -11.12 9.95
N VAL A 391 22.52 -9.82 9.78
CA VAL A 391 21.41 -9.30 8.96
C VAL A 391 21.50 -9.77 7.51
N ARG A 392 22.70 -9.85 6.93
CA ARG A 392 22.90 -10.39 5.57
C ARG A 392 22.57 -11.88 5.47
N ALA A 393 22.92 -12.65 6.50
CA ALA A 393 22.55 -14.08 6.57
C ALA A 393 21.03 -14.25 6.68
N LEU A 394 20.35 -13.38 7.46
CA LEU A 394 18.90 -13.34 7.55
C LEU A 394 18.28 -12.97 6.20
N LEU A 395 18.80 -11.97 5.48
CA LEU A 395 18.34 -11.61 4.14
C LEU A 395 18.41 -12.80 3.19
N PHE A 396 19.53 -13.52 3.17
CA PHE A 396 19.70 -14.71 2.33
C PHE A 396 18.76 -15.86 2.73
N ALA A 397 18.68 -16.18 4.02
CA ALA A 397 17.78 -17.22 4.51
C ALA A 397 16.30 -16.89 4.20
N SER A 398 15.92 -15.62 4.36
CA SER A 398 14.58 -15.13 4.00
C SER A 398 14.30 -15.23 2.51
N ALA A 399 15.27 -14.88 1.67
CA ALA A 399 15.14 -15.02 0.21
C ALA A 399 14.94 -16.49 -0.20
N LEU A 400 15.65 -17.42 0.44
CA LEU A 400 15.47 -18.87 0.20
C LEU A 400 14.09 -19.34 0.66
N ALA A 401 13.65 -18.95 1.85
CA ALA A 401 12.32 -19.29 2.35
C ALA A 401 11.20 -18.73 1.42
N VAL A 402 11.35 -17.49 0.96
CA VAL A 402 10.44 -16.88 -0.02
C VAL A 402 10.46 -17.65 -1.34
N ALA A 403 11.62 -18.05 -1.83
CA ALA A 403 11.73 -18.81 -3.07
C ALA A 403 11.01 -20.17 -2.96
N VAL A 404 11.18 -20.89 -1.86
CA VAL A 404 10.47 -22.15 -1.59
C VAL A 404 8.95 -21.92 -1.50
N ALA A 405 8.51 -20.97 -0.68
CA ALA A 405 7.08 -20.66 -0.52
C ALA A 405 6.43 -20.24 -1.85
N THR A 406 7.10 -19.35 -2.58
CA THR A 406 6.63 -18.86 -3.88
C THR A 406 6.57 -19.99 -4.90
N THR A 407 7.55 -20.89 -4.94
CA THR A 407 7.55 -22.05 -5.86
C THR A 407 6.35 -22.95 -5.57
N VAL A 408 6.07 -23.28 -4.30
CA VAL A 408 4.91 -24.09 -3.92
C VAL A 408 3.61 -23.40 -4.33
N CYS A 409 3.50 -22.09 -4.06
CA CYS A 409 2.32 -21.32 -4.43
C CYS A 409 2.13 -21.23 -5.95
N LEU A 410 3.21 -21.05 -6.72
CA LEU A 410 3.16 -21.00 -8.18
C LEU A 410 2.75 -22.34 -8.81
N ILE A 411 3.21 -23.47 -8.25
CA ILE A 411 2.78 -24.81 -8.69
C ILE A 411 1.27 -24.96 -8.44
N GLY A 412 0.79 -24.55 -7.27
CA GLY A 412 -0.64 -24.56 -6.96
C GLY A 412 -1.44 -23.64 -7.88
N LEU A 413 -0.96 -22.43 -8.11
CA LEU A 413 -1.59 -21.43 -8.99
C LEU A 413 -1.63 -21.92 -10.46
N HIS A 414 -0.55 -22.55 -10.93
CA HIS A 414 -0.49 -23.13 -12.28
C HIS A 414 -1.53 -24.22 -12.49
N ARG A 415 -1.71 -25.12 -11.52
CA ARG A 415 -2.72 -26.18 -11.58
C ARG A 415 -4.15 -25.65 -11.72
N HIS A 416 -4.41 -24.44 -11.22
CA HIS A 416 -5.72 -23.80 -11.24
C HIS A 416 -5.81 -22.61 -12.23
N ARG A 417 -4.87 -22.50 -13.19
CA ARG A 417 -4.76 -21.35 -14.11
C ARG A 417 -6.03 -21.07 -14.92
N HIS A 418 -6.78 -22.10 -15.28
CA HIS A 418 -8.01 -21.96 -16.06
C HIS A 418 -9.08 -21.12 -15.34
N ALA A 419 -9.07 -21.10 -14.01
CA ALA A 419 -10.04 -20.34 -13.23
C ALA A 419 -9.91 -18.81 -13.37
N TYR A 420 -8.73 -18.28 -13.72
CA TYR A 420 -8.49 -16.84 -13.80
C TYR A 420 -7.95 -16.36 -15.16
N GLU A 421 -7.42 -17.26 -16.01
CA GLU A 421 -6.98 -16.91 -17.37
C GLU A 421 -8.13 -16.88 -18.37
N ASN A 422 -9.02 -17.86 -18.30
CA ASN A 422 -10.20 -17.96 -19.14
C ASN A 422 -11.46 -17.76 -18.28
N PRO A 423 -11.91 -16.54 -18.03
CA PRO A 423 -13.19 -16.35 -17.36
C PRO A 423 -14.27 -16.88 -18.31
N VAL A 424 -14.77 -18.09 -18.05
CA VAL A 424 -15.97 -18.60 -18.67
C VAL A 424 -17.04 -17.54 -18.51
N ALA A 425 -17.76 -17.27 -19.60
CA ALA A 425 -18.79 -16.25 -19.71
C ALA A 425 -19.95 -16.49 -18.69
N GLU A 426 -19.69 -16.21 -17.43
CA GLU A 426 -20.68 -16.28 -16.33
C GLU A 426 -21.78 -15.21 -16.39
N PRO A 427 -21.59 -14.01 -17.04
CA PRO A 427 -22.69 -13.05 -17.12
C PRO A 427 -23.87 -13.55 -17.93
N ALA A 428 -23.63 -14.30 -19.02
CA ALA A 428 -24.70 -14.78 -19.90
C ALA A 428 -25.48 -15.98 -19.32
N ALA A 429 -24.84 -16.83 -18.53
CA ALA A 429 -25.48 -17.96 -17.88
C ALA A 429 -26.31 -17.52 -16.66
N GLN A 430 -25.81 -16.56 -15.86
CA GLN A 430 -26.56 -15.99 -14.75
C GLN A 430 -27.73 -15.10 -15.19
N GLU A 431 -27.59 -14.34 -16.28
CA GLU A 431 -28.70 -13.57 -16.85
C GLU A 431 -29.77 -14.47 -17.45
N LYS A 432 -29.38 -15.60 -18.03
CA LYS A 432 -30.33 -16.65 -18.48
C LYS A 432 -31.03 -17.32 -17.30
N ALA A 433 -30.33 -17.64 -16.21
CA ALA A 433 -30.92 -18.23 -15.02
C ALA A 433 -31.89 -17.25 -14.34
N LEU A 434 -31.51 -15.97 -14.20
CA LEU A 434 -32.39 -14.93 -13.64
C LEU A 434 -33.61 -14.65 -14.52
N ARG A 435 -33.49 -14.76 -15.84
CA ARG A 435 -34.65 -14.63 -16.76
C ARG A 435 -35.53 -15.88 -16.73
N ALA A 436 -34.98 -17.06 -16.45
CA ALA A 436 -35.76 -18.30 -16.31
C ALA A 436 -36.48 -18.38 -14.95
N GLU A 437 -35.98 -17.74 -13.90
CA GLU A 437 -36.67 -17.62 -12.60
C GLU A 437 -37.73 -16.50 -12.58
N ALA A 438 -37.69 -15.58 -13.54
CA ALA A 438 -38.65 -14.47 -13.67
C ALA A 438 -39.79 -14.74 -14.67
N SER A 439 -39.78 -15.88 -15.36
CA SER A 439 -40.83 -16.37 -16.27
C SER A 439 -41.61 -17.54 -15.64
#